data_22f5eb239685ef0086dba3c5248ed02d
#
_entry.id   22f5eb239685ef0086dba3c5248ed02d
#
_cell.length_a   1.000
_cell.length_b   1.000
_cell.length_c   1.000
_cell.angle_alpha   90.00
_cell.angle_beta   90.00
_cell.angle_gamma   90.00
#
_symmetry.space_group_name_H-M   'P 1'
#
loop_
_entity.id
_entity.type
_entity.pdbx_description
1 polymer ?
#
loop_
_entity_poly.entity_id
_entity_poly.type
_entity_poly.pdbx_seq_one_letter_code
_entity_poly.pdbx_strand_id
1 'polypeptide(L)'
;IGRLVFRALWGQTTSPRASAVQFWSALLIAIPALIAVALWRQVDVAVAITAGLAAFGVVFAMNSSIHSYMVLAYTDAESVSLNVGFYYMANAAGRLMGTLLSGAVFMLGRTEAAGMQACLWASSLLVLLSWFSSLRLPAVQNAT
;
A
#
# COMPACT_ATOMS: atom_id res chain seq x y z
N ILE A 1 -12.00 -7.01 13.29
CA ILE A 1 -12.51 -7.20 11.91
C ILE A 1 -11.40 -7.77 11.02
N GLY A 2 -10.16 -7.20 10.99
CA GLY A 2 -9.06 -7.69 10.14
C GLY A 2 -8.68 -9.16 10.36
N ARG A 3 -8.70 -9.66 11.61
CA ARG A 3 -8.43 -11.08 11.92
C ARG A 3 -9.49 -12.03 11.39
N LEU A 4 -10.76 -11.62 11.34
CA LEU A 4 -11.85 -12.46 10.82
C LEU A 4 -11.79 -12.55 9.29
N VAL A 5 -11.53 -11.43 8.62
CA VAL A 5 -11.36 -11.39 7.16
C VAL A 5 -10.14 -12.20 6.73
N PHE A 6 -9.04 -12.09 7.47
CA PHE A 6 -7.82 -12.84 7.21
C PHE A 6 -8.03 -14.37 7.39
N ARG A 7 -8.74 -14.78 8.45
CA ARG A 7 -9.09 -16.19 8.66
C ARG A 7 -10.03 -16.76 7.60
N ALA A 8 -10.96 -15.94 7.12
CA ALA A 8 -11.91 -16.36 6.07
C ALA A 8 -11.24 -16.56 4.71
N LEU A 9 -10.21 -15.77 4.40
CA LEU A 9 -9.53 -15.80 3.10
C LEU A 9 -8.32 -16.76 3.04
N TRP A 10 -7.66 -17.06 4.16
CA TRP A 10 -6.39 -17.81 4.15
C TRP A 10 -6.35 -19.07 4.99
N GLY A 11 -7.42 -19.45 5.68
CA GLY A 11 -7.41 -20.65 6.54
C GLY A 11 -6.56 -20.49 7.81
N GLN A 12 -6.63 -21.47 8.69
CA GLN A 12 -6.21 -21.36 10.10
C GLN A 12 -4.69 -21.48 10.38
N THR A 13 -3.81 -21.70 9.42
CA THR A 13 -2.49 -22.28 9.73
C THR A 13 -1.25 -21.70 9.06
N THR A 14 -1.31 -20.67 8.24
CA THR A 14 -0.10 -20.16 7.59
C THR A 14 0.13 -18.69 7.89
N SER A 15 1.31 -18.40 8.51
CA SER A 15 1.83 -17.03 8.55
C SER A 15 1.92 -16.47 7.13
N PRO A 16 1.59 -15.17 6.91
CA PRO A 16 1.73 -14.57 5.59
C PRO A 16 3.18 -14.72 5.13
N ARG A 17 3.37 -15.36 3.99
CA ARG A 17 4.69 -15.48 3.36
C ARG A 17 5.09 -14.13 2.77
N ALA A 18 6.38 -13.87 2.64
CA ALA A 18 6.90 -12.69 1.96
C ALA A 18 6.28 -12.51 0.56
N SER A 19 5.94 -13.61 -0.11
CA SER A 19 5.21 -13.60 -1.39
C SER A 19 3.82 -12.95 -1.34
N ALA A 20 3.12 -13.03 -0.20
CA ALA A 20 1.83 -12.36 -0.05
C ALA A 20 2.00 -10.83 0.02
N VAL A 21 3.02 -10.33 0.71
CA VAL A 21 3.36 -8.91 0.73
C VAL A 21 3.66 -8.41 -0.68
N GLN A 22 4.50 -9.14 -1.41
CA GLN A 22 4.88 -8.80 -2.77
C GLN A 22 3.67 -8.75 -3.71
N PHE A 23 2.78 -9.75 -3.62
CA PHE A 23 1.58 -9.81 -4.45
C PHE A 23 0.63 -8.62 -4.18
N TRP A 24 0.30 -8.34 -2.91
CA TRP A 24 -0.61 -7.26 -2.55
C TRP A 24 -0.02 -5.88 -2.84
N SER A 25 1.30 -5.72 -2.63
CA SER A 25 1.99 -4.48 -3.00
C SER A 25 2.03 -4.28 -4.52
N ALA A 26 2.24 -5.34 -5.31
CA ALA A 26 2.16 -5.26 -6.77
C ALA A 26 0.76 -4.84 -7.26
N LEU A 27 -0.28 -5.35 -6.60
CA LEU A 27 -1.66 -4.96 -6.91
C LEU A 27 -1.92 -3.48 -6.60
N LEU A 28 -1.32 -2.95 -5.51
CA LEU A 28 -1.38 -1.52 -5.17
C LEU A 28 -0.68 -0.63 -6.19
N ILE A 29 0.34 -1.11 -6.90
CA ILE A 29 0.99 -0.37 -8.00
C ILE A 29 0.05 -0.30 -9.19
N ALA A 30 -0.62 -1.40 -9.51
CA ALA A 30 -1.46 -1.52 -10.70
C ALA A 30 -2.68 -0.59 -10.67
N ILE A 31 -3.31 -0.41 -9.50
CA ILE A 31 -4.56 0.35 -9.41
C ILE A 31 -4.40 1.83 -9.80
N PRO A 32 -3.48 2.63 -9.22
CA PRO A 32 -3.30 4.02 -9.63
C PRO A 32 -2.89 4.14 -11.10
N ALA A 33 -2.07 3.21 -11.59
CA ALA A 33 -1.68 3.18 -13.00
C ALA A 33 -2.88 2.93 -13.92
N LEU A 34 -3.79 2.00 -13.55
CA LEU A 34 -5.01 1.73 -14.30
C LEU A 34 -5.95 2.93 -14.30
N ILE A 35 -6.09 3.63 -13.16
CA ILE A 35 -6.87 4.88 -13.10
C ILE A 35 -6.26 5.92 -14.04
N ALA A 36 -4.92 6.11 -14.02
CA ALA A 36 -4.24 7.06 -14.90
C ALA A 36 -4.47 6.73 -16.38
N VAL A 37 -4.40 5.45 -16.74
CA VAL A 37 -4.69 4.98 -18.11
C VAL A 37 -6.17 5.19 -18.48
N ALA A 38 -7.11 4.92 -17.57
CA ALA A 38 -8.53 5.14 -17.80
C ALA A 38 -8.84 6.62 -18.07
N LEU A 39 -8.24 7.53 -17.30
CA LEU A 39 -8.35 8.97 -17.52
C LEU A 39 -7.73 9.39 -18.86
N TRP A 40 -6.59 8.81 -19.23
CA TRP A 40 -5.98 9.07 -20.53
C TRP A 40 -6.85 8.58 -21.69
N ARG A 41 -7.59 7.49 -21.49
CA ARG A 41 -8.58 6.95 -22.46
C ARG A 41 -9.91 7.70 -22.43
N GLN A 42 -9.99 8.84 -21.74
CA GLN A 42 -11.17 9.68 -21.65
C GLN A 42 -12.39 8.97 -21.01
N VAL A 43 -12.15 7.99 -20.13
CA VAL A 43 -13.21 7.43 -19.28
C VAL A 43 -13.71 8.53 -18.35
N ASP A 44 -15.00 8.53 -18.04
CA ASP A 44 -15.59 9.49 -17.11
C ASP A 44 -14.80 9.55 -15.79
N VAL A 45 -14.43 10.77 -15.40
CA VAL A 45 -13.51 11.00 -14.25
C VAL A 45 -14.14 10.49 -12.96
N ALA A 46 -15.46 10.74 -12.75
CA ALA A 46 -16.12 10.32 -11.52
C ALA A 46 -16.17 8.79 -11.41
N VAL A 47 -16.45 8.11 -12.51
CA VAL A 47 -16.48 6.64 -12.57
C VAL A 47 -15.09 6.07 -12.34
N ALA A 48 -14.07 6.55 -13.07
CA ALA A 48 -12.70 6.06 -12.97
C ALA A 48 -12.13 6.23 -11.55
N ILE A 49 -12.31 7.40 -10.96
CA ILE A 49 -11.81 7.71 -9.61
C ILE A 49 -12.59 6.92 -8.56
N THR A 50 -13.93 6.91 -8.61
CA THR A 50 -14.73 6.23 -7.57
C THR A 50 -14.50 4.73 -7.57
N ALA A 51 -14.55 4.09 -8.74
CA ALA A 51 -14.29 2.65 -8.86
C ALA A 51 -12.84 2.30 -8.49
N GLY A 52 -11.89 3.10 -8.96
CA GLY A 52 -10.47 2.90 -8.68
C GLY A 52 -10.15 3.07 -7.19
N LEU A 53 -10.67 4.11 -6.53
CA LEU A 53 -10.47 4.31 -5.08
C LEU A 53 -11.14 3.23 -4.25
N ALA A 54 -12.31 2.74 -4.64
CA ALA A 54 -12.97 1.62 -3.97
C ALA A 54 -12.09 0.36 -4.05
N ALA A 55 -11.60 0.01 -5.24
CA ALA A 55 -10.68 -1.10 -5.43
C ALA A 55 -9.37 -0.91 -4.65
N PHE A 56 -8.78 0.29 -4.69
CA PHE A 56 -7.58 0.63 -3.94
C PHE A 56 -7.79 0.47 -2.43
N GLY A 57 -8.93 0.93 -1.90
CA GLY A 57 -9.25 0.82 -0.48
C GLY A 57 -9.28 -0.63 0.01
N VAL A 58 -9.88 -1.54 -0.75
CA VAL A 58 -9.91 -2.97 -0.43
C VAL A 58 -8.50 -3.57 -0.42
N VAL A 59 -7.74 -3.35 -1.50
CA VAL A 59 -6.38 -3.89 -1.62
C VAL A 59 -5.44 -3.28 -0.57
N PHE A 60 -5.58 -1.98 -0.30
CA PHE A 60 -4.81 -1.30 0.75
C PHE A 60 -5.11 -1.86 2.14
N ALA A 61 -6.38 -2.12 2.46
CA ALA A 61 -6.76 -2.71 3.74
C ALA A 61 -6.12 -4.09 3.95
N MET A 62 -6.11 -4.93 2.90
CA MET A 62 -5.46 -6.24 2.94
C MET A 62 -3.95 -6.12 3.11
N ASN A 63 -3.30 -5.28 2.31
CA ASN A 63 -1.86 -5.04 2.39
C ASN A 63 -1.45 -4.48 3.77
N SER A 64 -2.20 -3.52 4.31
CA SER A 64 -1.96 -2.94 5.63
C SER A 64 -2.09 -3.98 6.75
N SER A 65 -3.07 -4.88 6.65
CA SER A 65 -3.26 -5.96 7.63
C SER A 65 -2.06 -6.92 7.64
N ILE A 66 -1.53 -7.26 6.47
CA ILE A 66 -0.36 -8.13 6.32
C ILE A 66 0.88 -7.45 6.92
N HIS A 67 1.12 -6.17 6.62
CA HIS A 67 2.25 -5.44 7.18
C HIS A 67 2.18 -5.34 8.71
N SER A 68 1.01 -5.03 9.26
CA SER A 68 0.82 -5.00 10.71
C SER A 68 1.11 -6.35 11.38
N TYR A 69 0.72 -7.44 10.73
CA TYR A 69 1.05 -8.78 11.23
C TYR A 69 2.56 -9.04 11.17
N MET A 70 3.22 -8.66 10.08
CA MET A 70 4.66 -8.90 9.91
C MET A 70 5.50 -8.11 10.93
N VAL A 71 5.10 -6.88 11.27
CA VAL A 71 5.78 -6.14 12.35
C VAL A 71 5.80 -6.93 13.65
N LEU A 72 4.68 -7.56 14.00
CA LEU A 72 4.60 -8.40 15.20
C LEU A 72 5.42 -9.69 15.05
N ALA A 73 5.43 -10.30 13.86
CA ALA A 73 6.15 -11.55 13.60
C ALA A 73 7.67 -11.40 13.58
N TYR A 74 8.18 -10.21 13.26
CA TYR A 74 9.64 -9.90 13.25
C TYR A 74 10.14 -9.28 14.56
N THR A 75 9.28 -9.14 15.56
CA THR A 75 9.60 -8.42 16.79
C THR A 75 9.74 -9.40 17.96
N ASP A 76 10.84 -9.27 18.71
CA ASP A 76 11.05 -9.99 19.96
C ASP A 76 10.05 -9.53 21.04
N ALA A 77 9.65 -10.44 21.93
CA ALA A 77 8.64 -10.19 22.94
C ALA A 77 8.95 -8.97 23.84
N GLU A 78 10.24 -8.71 24.11
CA GLU A 78 10.69 -7.60 24.97
C GLU A 78 10.59 -6.23 24.29
N SER A 79 10.62 -6.17 22.94
CA SER A 79 10.65 -4.91 22.17
C SER A 79 9.39 -4.63 21.35
N VAL A 80 8.33 -5.43 21.52
CA VAL A 80 7.06 -5.30 20.76
C VAL A 80 6.50 -3.88 20.81
N SER A 81 6.41 -3.29 22.01
CA SER A 81 5.83 -1.95 22.18
C SER A 81 6.61 -0.88 21.43
N LEU A 82 7.94 -0.95 21.49
CA LEU A 82 8.85 0.00 20.82
C LEU A 82 8.75 -0.11 19.30
N ASN A 83 8.81 -1.33 18.77
CA ASN A 83 8.79 -1.58 17.33
C ASN A 83 7.43 -1.24 16.70
N VAL A 84 6.35 -1.54 17.40
CA VAL A 84 5.00 -1.13 16.99
C VAL A 84 4.87 0.41 17.01
N GLY A 85 5.44 1.07 18.02
CA GLY A 85 5.50 2.53 18.09
C GLY A 85 6.23 3.13 16.91
N PHE A 86 7.41 2.63 16.55
CA PHE A 86 8.16 3.06 15.37
C PHE A 86 7.40 2.82 14.07
N TYR A 87 6.72 1.68 13.94
CA TYR A 87 5.89 1.39 12.77
C TYR A 87 4.77 2.42 12.59
N TYR A 88 4.04 2.74 13.65
CA TYR A 88 2.96 3.75 13.58
C TYR A 88 3.50 5.15 13.33
N MET A 89 4.65 5.50 13.91
CA MET A 89 5.30 6.79 13.65
C MET A 89 5.73 6.91 12.19
N ALA A 90 6.37 5.89 11.64
CA ALA A 90 6.76 5.85 10.23
C ALA A 90 5.54 5.93 9.29
N ASN A 91 4.45 5.23 9.64
CA ASN A 91 3.19 5.29 8.89
C ASN A 91 2.58 6.72 8.92
N ALA A 92 2.54 7.35 10.08
CA ALA A 92 2.05 8.73 10.21
C ALA A 92 2.92 9.72 9.41
N ALA A 93 4.24 9.61 9.52
CA ALA A 93 5.19 10.43 8.76
C ALA A 93 5.02 10.21 7.23
N GLY A 94 4.89 8.96 6.80
CA GLY A 94 4.65 8.63 5.39
C GLY A 94 3.36 9.22 4.85
N ARG A 95 2.28 9.22 5.63
CA ARG A 95 1.00 9.86 5.26
C ARG A 95 1.14 11.38 5.12
N LEU A 96 1.82 12.02 6.07
CA LEU A 96 2.08 13.46 6.00
C LEU A 96 2.91 13.81 4.76
N MET A 97 4.03 13.13 4.55
CA MET A 97 4.89 13.34 3.38
C MET A 97 4.15 13.07 2.07
N GLY A 98 3.32 12.02 2.03
CA GLY A 98 2.51 11.68 0.86
C GLY A 98 1.51 12.77 0.52
N THR A 99 0.86 13.36 1.52
CA THR A 99 -0.09 14.47 1.33
C THR A 99 0.61 15.72 0.78
N LEU A 100 1.74 16.10 1.37
CA LEU A 100 2.53 17.25 0.91
C LEU A 100 3.06 17.05 -0.50
N LEU A 101 3.60 15.87 -0.79
CA LEU A 101 4.12 15.52 -2.11
C LEU A 101 3.02 15.50 -3.16
N SER A 102 1.85 14.94 -2.82
CA SER A 102 0.69 14.94 -3.72
C SER A 102 0.26 16.35 -4.09
N GLY A 103 0.18 17.28 -3.12
CA GLY A 103 -0.11 18.69 -3.39
C GLY A 103 0.94 19.34 -4.30
N ALA A 104 2.22 19.12 -4.01
CA ALA A 104 3.31 19.67 -4.83
C ALA A 104 3.29 19.13 -6.26
N VAL A 105 3.11 17.81 -6.43
CA VAL A 105 3.04 17.17 -7.75
C VAL A 105 1.81 17.64 -8.53
N PHE A 106 0.66 17.80 -7.86
CA PHE A 106 -0.55 18.32 -8.50
C PHE A 106 -0.35 19.72 -9.08
N MET A 107 0.36 20.58 -8.34
CA MET A 107 0.65 21.96 -8.76
C MET A 107 1.62 22.04 -9.96
N LEU A 108 2.37 20.99 -10.27
CA LEU A 108 3.21 20.92 -11.49
C LEU A 108 2.39 20.69 -12.76
N GLY A 109 1.14 20.26 -12.64
CA GLY A 109 0.24 20.09 -13.77
C GLY A 109 -0.22 21.44 -14.32
N ARG A 110 -0.16 21.62 -15.66
CA ARG A 110 -0.65 22.83 -16.32
C ARG A 110 -2.19 22.91 -16.35
N THR A 111 -2.87 21.80 -16.15
CA THR A 111 -4.32 21.65 -16.04
C THR A 111 -4.64 20.72 -14.89
N GLU A 112 -5.89 20.78 -14.37
CA GLU A 112 -6.34 19.89 -13.31
C GLU A 112 -6.20 18.40 -13.68
N ALA A 113 -6.54 18.05 -14.92
CA ALA A 113 -6.40 16.69 -15.43
C ALA A 113 -4.93 16.24 -15.48
N ALA A 114 -4.01 17.11 -15.91
CA ALA A 114 -2.59 16.81 -15.93
C ALA A 114 -2.01 16.66 -14.52
N GLY A 115 -2.43 17.52 -13.58
CA GLY A 115 -2.04 17.43 -12.17
C GLY A 115 -2.52 16.13 -11.53
N MET A 116 -3.76 15.73 -11.79
CA MET A 116 -4.32 14.47 -11.32
C MET A 116 -3.56 13.25 -11.88
N GLN A 117 -3.28 13.24 -13.18
CA GLN A 117 -2.49 12.18 -13.80
C GLN A 117 -1.07 12.11 -13.23
N ALA A 118 -0.43 13.25 -13.01
CA ALA A 118 0.91 13.31 -12.40
C ALA A 118 0.91 12.69 -10.99
N CYS A 119 -0.10 12.97 -10.17
CA CYS A 119 -0.26 12.37 -8.84
C CYS A 119 -0.44 10.85 -8.90
N LEU A 120 -1.23 10.33 -9.85
CA LEU A 120 -1.46 8.90 -10.01
C LEU A 120 -0.17 8.17 -10.44
N TRP A 121 0.59 8.74 -11.36
CA TRP A 121 1.88 8.17 -11.77
C TRP A 121 2.93 8.26 -10.66
N ALA A 122 2.98 9.38 -9.93
CA ALA A 122 3.86 9.52 -8.76
C ALA A 122 3.51 8.49 -7.67
N SER A 123 2.22 8.26 -7.40
CA SER A 123 1.77 7.24 -6.47
C SER A 123 2.21 5.84 -6.88
N SER A 124 2.03 5.48 -8.16
CA SER A 124 2.48 4.19 -8.70
C SER A 124 3.98 4.00 -8.56
N LEU A 125 4.76 5.05 -8.82
CA LEU A 125 6.22 5.03 -8.67
C LEU A 125 6.65 4.83 -7.21
N LEU A 126 6.04 5.54 -6.26
CA LEU A 126 6.35 5.40 -4.84
C LEU A 126 6.02 4.01 -4.30
N VAL A 127 4.88 3.44 -4.71
CA VAL A 127 4.52 2.07 -4.33
C VAL A 127 5.47 1.06 -4.98
N LEU A 128 5.90 1.30 -6.23
CA LEU A 128 6.91 0.48 -6.90
C LEU A 128 8.25 0.49 -6.14
N LEU A 129 8.72 1.64 -5.70
CA LEU A 129 9.94 1.76 -4.88
C LEU A 129 9.79 1.01 -3.55
N SER A 130 8.62 1.10 -2.92
CA SER A 130 8.31 0.33 -1.70
C SER A 130 8.32 -1.17 -1.98
N TRP A 131 7.76 -1.60 -3.11
CA TRP A 131 7.78 -3.00 -3.53
C TRP A 131 9.20 -3.53 -3.73
N PHE A 132 10.07 -2.78 -4.41
CA PHE A 132 11.48 -3.14 -4.55
C PHE A 132 12.19 -3.27 -3.20
N SER A 133 11.88 -2.40 -2.25
CA SER A 133 12.41 -2.49 -0.88
C SER A 133 11.95 -3.77 -0.19
N SER A 134 10.72 -4.22 -0.43
CA SER A 134 10.16 -5.44 0.15
C SER A 134 10.83 -6.72 -0.36
N LEU A 135 11.44 -6.70 -1.55
CA LEU A 135 12.17 -7.86 -2.10
C LEU A 135 13.43 -8.22 -1.30
N ARG A 136 13.93 -7.28 -0.51
CA ARG A 136 15.13 -7.47 0.34
C ARG A 136 14.79 -7.98 1.75
N LEU A 137 13.51 -8.17 2.06
CA LEU A 137 13.12 -8.68 3.38
C LEU A 137 13.56 -10.16 3.51
N PRO A 138 14.27 -10.52 4.60
CA PRO A 138 14.61 -11.91 4.86
C PRO A 138 13.35 -12.73 5.11
N ALA A 139 13.41 -14.02 4.81
CA ALA A 139 12.32 -14.92 5.16
C ALA A 139 12.17 -14.98 6.69
N VAL A 140 10.93 -14.96 7.18
CA VAL A 140 10.65 -15.15 8.62
C VAL A 140 11.21 -16.51 9.02
N GLN A 141 12.25 -16.54 9.84
CA GLN A 141 12.69 -17.77 10.48
C GLN A 141 11.61 -18.13 11.49
N ASN A 142 10.94 -19.25 11.27
CA ASN A 142 10.07 -19.83 12.28
C ASN A 142 10.98 -20.17 13.47
N ALA A 143 10.86 -19.40 14.56
CA ALA A 143 11.44 -19.80 15.84
C ALA A 143 10.75 -21.12 16.22
N THR A 144 11.51 -22.18 16.14
CA THR A 144 11.17 -23.52 16.67
C THR A 144 11.13 -23.50 18.17
#